data_945fa33dfc56ee3153f52c99d493e0d7
#
_entry.id   945fa33dfc56ee3153f52c99d493e0d7
#
_cell.length_a   1.000
_cell.length_b   1.000
_cell.length_c   1.000
_cell.angle_alpha   90.00
_cell.angle_beta   90.00
_cell.angle_gamma   90.00
#
_symmetry.space_group_name_H-M   'P 1'
#
loop_
_entity.id
_entity.type
_entity.pdbx_description
1 polymer ?
#
loop_
_entity_poly.entity_id
_entity_poly.type
_entity_poly.pdbx_seq_one_letter_code
_entity_poly.pdbx_strand_id
1 'polypeptide(L)'
;MYRQTEVTVKSKDNLSDYVCIDRGVKRGDSLKPNLFKLYINDLPDIFDQNCFPITLDKISINCLMFADDLLLLSETPEGLQNCIDKLNSYCNRWQLSINIQKTKVMVFKQKNIIYIKHEFFLNGIKLEKVLKYK
;
A
#
# COMPACT_ATOMS: atom_id res chain seq x y z
N MET A 1 -1.50 -18.28 -17.12
CA MET A 1 -2.94 -18.39 -16.86
C MET A 1 -3.76 -17.38 -17.67
N TYR A 2 -3.30 -16.18 -17.87
CA TYR A 2 -3.93 -15.15 -18.72
C TYR A 2 -2.97 -14.76 -19.86
N ARG A 3 -2.64 -15.70 -20.74
CA ARG A 3 -1.88 -15.39 -21.96
C ARG A 3 -2.82 -14.78 -22.97
N GLN A 4 -2.50 -13.57 -23.46
CA GLN A 4 -3.21 -12.83 -24.51
C GLN A 4 -4.69 -12.55 -24.17
N THR A 5 -4.93 -11.72 -23.14
CA THR A 5 -6.27 -11.18 -22.89
C THR A 5 -6.45 -9.90 -23.67
N GLU A 6 -7.40 -9.90 -24.60
CA GLU A 6 -7.82 -8.72 -25.34
C GLU A 6 -9.10 -8.14 -24.74
N VAL A 7 -9.17 -6.83 -24.63
CA VAL A 7 -10.38 -6.11 -24.19
C VAL A 7 -10.76 -5.05 -25.19
N THR A 8 -12.05 -4.79 -25.27
CA THR A 8 -12.62 -3.67 -26.02
C THR A 8 -13.50 -2.84 -25.12
N VAL A 9 -13.62 -1.56 -25.41
CA VAL A 9 -14.57 -0.67 -24.74
C VAL A 9 -15.80 -0.53 -25.63
N LYS A 10 -16.98 -0.84 -25.08
CA LYS A 10 -18.26 -0.61 -25.77
C LYS A 10 -18.85 0.72 -25.33
N SER A 11 -19.06 1.63 -26.28
CA SER A 11 -19.77 2.89 -26.07
C SER A 11 -20.97 2.95 -27.01
N LYS A 12 -22.17 2.77 -26.45
CA LYS A 12 -23.44 2.65 -27.22
C LYS A 12 -23.31 1.57 -28.31
N ASP A 13 -23.24 1.97 -29.58
CA ASP A 13 -23.19 1.05 -30.73
C ASP A 13 -21.78 0.87 -31.32
N ASN A 14 -20.77 1.53 -30.73
CA ASN A 14 -19.39 1.46 -31.20
C ASN A 14 -18.52 0.61 -30.25
N LEU A 15 -17.65 -0.22 -30.82
CA LEU A 15 -16.59 -0.94 -30.14
C LEU A 15 -15.25 -0.27 -30.45
N SER A 16 -14.40 -0.12 -29.44
CA SER A 16 -13.00 0.29 -29.67
C SER A 16 -12.21 -0.84 -30.33
N ASP A 17 -11.02 -0.52 -30.83
CA ASP A 17 -10.04 -1.53 -31.19
C ASP A 17 -9.68 -2.42 -30.00
N TYR A 18 -9.19 -3.63 -30.28
CA TYR A 18 -8.71 -4.55 -29.26
C TYR A 18 -7.44 -4.04 -28.61
N VAL A 19 -7.42 -4.03 -27.27
CA VAL A 19 -6.24 -3.69 -26.48
C VAL A 19 -5.79 -4.95 -25.74
N CYS A 20 -4.55 -5.38 -25.99
CA CYS A 20 -3.96 -6.50 -25.25
C CYS A 20 -3.63 -6.09 -23.82
N ILE A 21 -4.03 -6.91 -22.86
CA ILE A 21 -3.64 -6.77 -21.45
C ILE A 21 -2.56 -7.81 -21.14
N ASP A 22 -1.34 -7.36 -21.01
CA ASP A 22 -0.20 -8.23 -20.73
C ASP A 22 0.01 -8.49 -19.23
N ARG A 23 -0.61 -7.69 -18.36
CA ARG A 23 -0.42 -7.74 -16.90
C ARG A 23 -1.71 -7.55 -16.13
N GLY A 24 -1.76 -8.18 -14.95
CA GLY A 24 -2.88 -8.08 -14.02
C GLY A 24 -3.91 -9.20 -14.19
N VAL A 25 -5.02 -9.06 -13.49
CA VAL A 25 -6.15 -9.99 -13.50
C VAL A 25 -7.41 -9.30 -13.97
N LYS A 26 -8.31 -10.03 -14.65
CA LYS A 26 -9.56 -9.47 -15.19
C LYS A 26 -10.39 -8.84 -14.06
N ARG A 27 -10.92 -7.64 -14.32
CA ARG A 27 -11.83 -6.98 -13.39
C ARG A 27 -13.11 -7.82 -13.26
N GLY A 28 -13.50 -8.18 -12.00
CA GLY A 28 -14.68 -9.03 -11.75
C GLY A 28 -14.38 -10.53 -11.68
N ASP A 29 -13.13 -10.98 -11.84
CA ASP A 29 -12.74 -12.36 -11.60
C ASP A 29 -12.81 -12.68 -10.10
N SER A 30 -13.52 -13.74 -9.73
CA SER A 30 -13.67 -14.19 -8.34
C SER A 30 -12.36 -14.68 -7.70
N LEU A 31 -11.38 -15.08 -8.51
CA LEU A 31 -10.05 -15.51 -8.06
C LEU A 31 -9.11 -14.32 -7.78
N LYS A 32 -9.42 -13.13 -8.30
CA LYS A 32 -8.56 -11.94 -8.18
C LYS A 32 -8.13 -11.64 -6.74
N PRO A 33 -9.02 -11.58 -5.74
CA PRO A 33 -8.61 -11.27 -4.37
C PRO A 33 -7.64 -12.29 -3.80
N ASN A 34 -7.84 -13.58 -4.11
CA ASN A 34 -6.99 -14.66 -3.63
C ASN A 34 -5.61 -14.65 -4.32
N LEU A 35 -5.58 -14.40 -5.62
CA LEU A 35 -4.32 -14.27 -6.37
C LEU A 35 -3.51 -13.08 -5.89
N PHE A 36 -4.16 -11.94 -5.63
CA PHE A 36 -3.48 -10.77 -5.10
C PHE A 36 -2.94 -11.01 -3.68
N LYS A 37 -3.72 -11.66 -2.80
CA LYS A 37 -3.24 -12.07 -1.46
C LYS A 37 -2.00 -12.97 -1.53
N LEU A 38 -1.98 -13.93 -2.44
CA LEU A 38 -0.81 -14.78 -2.65
C LEU A 38 0.39 -13.98 -3.17
N TYR A 39 0.15 -13.01 -4.03
CA TYR A 39 1.19 -12.19 -4.63
C TYR A 39 1.91 -11.30 -3.62
N ILE A 40 1.21 -10.78 -2.61
CA ILE A 40 1.76 -9.91 -1.57
C ILE A 40 1.90 -10.61 -0.20
N ASN A 41 1.85 -11.94 -0.16
CA ASN A 41 1.80 -12.70 1.09
C ASN A 41 3.06 -12.54 1.96
N ASP A 42 4.20 -12.28 1.34
CA ASP A 42 5.50 -12.03 1.99
C ASP A 42 5.73 -10.55 2.37
N LEU A 43 4.79 -9.67 2.08
CA LEU A 43 4.93 -8.24 2.40
C LEU A 43 5.12 -7.97 3.91
N PRO A 44 4.42 -8.62 4.84
CA PRO A 44 4.64 -8.38 6.27
C PRO A 44 6.08 -8.71 6.72
N ASP A 45 6.74 -9.64 6.08
CA ASP A 45 8.06 -10.14 6.47
C ASP A 45 9.19 -9.13 6.19
N ILE A 46 8.92 -8.10 5.37
CA ILE A 46 9.92 -7.04 5.12
C ILE A 46 10.08 -6.07 6.29
N PHE A 47 9.07 -6.00 7.18
CA PHE A 47 9.08 -5.06 8.30
C PHE A 47 9.78 -5.69 9.52
N ASP A 48 10.89 -5.12 9.91
CA ASP A 48 11.71 -5.57 11.03
C ASP A 48 11.59 -4.62 12.26
N GLN A 49 12.41 -4.85 13.26
CA GLN A 49 12.44 -4.05 14.50
C GLN A 49 12.80 -2.57 14.25
N ASN A 50 13.49 -2.23 13.15
CA ASN A 50 13.80 -0.84 12.81
C ASN A 50 12.54 -0.05 12.35
N CYS A 51 11.43 -0.74 12.14
CA CYS A 51 10.12 -0.13 11.91
C CYS A 51 9.43 0.31 13.21
N PHE A 52 9.99 -0.03 14.39
CA PHE A 52 9.42 0.26 15.70
C PHE A 52 7.94 -0.11 15.77
N PRO A 53 7.63 -1.43 15.74
CA PRO A 53 6.25 -1.91 15.72
C PRO A 53 5.48 -1.48 16.96
N ILE A 54 4.18 -1.29 16.81
CA ILE A 54 3.28 -1.12 17.95
C ILE A 54 3.13 -2.47 18.66
N THR A 55 3.30 -2.47 19.99
CA THR A 55 3.08 -3.68 20.78
C THR A 55 1.73 -3.64 21.48
N LEU A 56 0.89 -4.62 21.19
CA LEU A 56 -0.41 -4.81 21.82
C LEU A 56 -0.47 -6.22 22.43
N ASP A 57 -0.65 -6.32 23.74
CA ASP A 57 -0.74 -7.61 24.44
C ASP A 57 0.35 -8.63 24.06
N LYS A 58 1.60 -8.18 23.97
CA LYS A 58 2.78 -8.95 23.54
C LYS A 58 2.85 -9.30 22.05
N ILE A 59 1.92 -8.82 21.23
CA ILE A 59 1.95 -8.97 19.77
C ILE A 59 2.50 -7.69 19.18
N SER A 60 3.57 -7.80 18.40
CA SER A 60 4.15 -6.67 17.64
C SER A 60 3.48 -6.57 16.27
N ILE A 61 2.99 -5.38 15.94
CA ILE A 61 2.24 -5.12 14.71
C ILE A 61 2.89 -3.96 13.97
N ASN A 62 3.37 -4.22 12.75
CA ASN A 62 3.92 -3.20 11.83
C ASN A 62 2.92 -2.82 10.76
N CYS A 63 2.09 -3.77 10.33
CA CYS A 63 1.13 -3.52 9.26
C CYS A 63 -0.16 -4.32 9.45
N LEU A 64 -1.22 -3.77 8.89
CA LEU A 64 -2.50 -4.46 8.70
C LEU A 64 -2.86 -4.38 7.22
N MET A 65 -3.34 -5.49 6.65
CA MET A 65 -3.67 -5.59 5.24
C MET A 65 -5.11 -6.05 5.05
N PHE A 66 -5.83 -5.34 4.19
CA PHE A 66 -7.16 -5.75 3.76
C PHE A 66 -7.32 -5.49 2.26
N ALA A 67 -7.37 -6.55 1.47
CA ALA A 67 -7.35 -6.51 0.01
C ALA A 67 -6.14 -5.71 -0.51
N ASP A 68 -6.35 -4.58 -1.16
CA ASP A 68 -5.34 -3.64 -1.66
C ASP A 68 -5.03 -2.48 -0.69
N ASP A 69 -5.76 -2.40 0.41
CA ASP A 69 -5.50 -1.41 1.45
C ASP A 69 -4.45 -1.90 2.45
N LEU A 70 -3.47 -1.05 2.73
CA LEU A 70 -2.39 -1.31 3.66
C LEU A 70 -2.32 -0.20 4.71
N LEU A 71 -2.30 -0.57 5.97
CA LEU A 71 -2.04 0.32 7.09
C LEU A 71 -0.68 -0.01 7.69
N LEU A 72 0.25 0.93 7.68
CA LEU A 72 1.53 0.85 8.36
C LEU A 72 1.43 1.48 9.74
N LEU A 73 2.03 0.83 10.74
CA LEU A 73 1.99 1.24 12.14
C LEU A 73 3.42 1.31 12.68
N SER A 74 3.72 2.39 13.42
CA SER A 74 5.00 2.56 14.08
C SER A 74 4.84 3.47 15.30
N GLU A 75 5.62 3.21 16.34
CA GLU A 75 5.66 4.04 17.56
C GLU A 75 6.45 5.33 17.34
N THR A 76 7.34 5.38 16.33
CA THR A 76 8.20 6.53 16.08
C THR A 76 8.08 7.04 14.65
N PRO A 77 8.30 8.35 14.42
CA PRO A 77 8.30 8.90 13.06
C PRO A 77 9.38 8.27 12.17
N GLU A 78 10.57 8.03 12.70
CA GLU A 78 11.70 7.42 11.99
C GLU A 78 11.37 5.98 11.60
N GLY A 79 10.74 5.24 12.51
CA GLY A 79 10.28 3.87 12.22
C GLY A 79 9.22 3.84 11.14
N LEU A 80 8.28 4.79 11.13
CA LEU A 80 7.29 4.89 10.06
C LEU A 80 7.95 5.21 8.71
N GLN A 81 8.95 6.11 8.68
CA GLN A 81 9.69 6.39 7.44
C GLN A 81 10.42 5.13 6.96
N ASN A 82 11.06 4.37 7.84
CA ASN A 82 11.70 3.10 7.50
C ASN A 82 10.70 2.09 6.91
N CYS A 83 9.48 1.99 7.48
CA CYS A 83 8.43 1.17 6.90
C CYS A 83 8.05 1.61 5.48
N ILE A 84 7.90 2.92 5.26
CA ILE A 84 7.57 3.50 3.96
C ILE A 84 8.66 3.18 2.93
N ASP A 85 9.93 3.32 3.29
CA ASP A 85 11.06 3.07 2.42
C ASP A 85 11.18 1.59 2.04
N LYS A 86 10.94 0.68 3.00
CA LYS A 86 10.89 -0.77 2.75
C LYS A 86 9.71 -1.14 1.84
N LEU A 87 8.53 -0.59 2.11
CA LEU A 87 7.36 -0.78 1.26
C LEU A 87 7.64 -0.30 -0.17
N ASN A 88 8.27 0.85 -0.32
CA ASN A 88 8.64 1.39 -1.62
C ASN A 88 9.58 0.45 -2.38
N SER A 89 10.61 -0.06 -1.71
CA SER A 89 11.57 -1.01 -2.28
C SER A 89 10.89 -2.32 -2.70
N TYR A 90 9.97 -2.81 -1.88
CA TYR A 90 9.15 -3.98 -2.18
C TYR A 90 8.27 -3.74 -3.41
N CYS A 91 7.55 -2.63 -3.46
CA CYS A 91 6.68 -2.29 -4.59
C CYS A 91 7.45 -2.17 -5.90
N ASN A 92 8.64 -1.56 -5.87
CA ASN A 92 9.51 -1.48 -7.05
C ASN A 92 9.97 -2.87 -7.52
N ARG A 93 10.36 -3.76 -6.60
CA ARG A 93 10.75 -5.14 -6.92
C ARG A 93 9.61 -5.95 -7.55
N TRP A 94 8.41 -5.81 -7.02
CA TRP A 94 7.23 -6.54 -7.47
C TRP A 94 6.40 -5.79 -8.52
N GLN A 95 6.90 -4.67 -9.04
CA GLN A 95 6.23 -3.84 -10.05
C GLN A 95 4.81 -3.41 -9.62
N LEU A 96 4.64 -3.13 -8.35
CA LEU A 96 3.43 -2.55 -7.77
C LEU A 96 3.53 -1.02 -7.73
N SER A 97 2.40 -0.33 -7.81
CA SER A 97 2.33 1.13 -7.71
C SER A 97 1.52 1.54 -6.50
N ILE A 98 2.08 2.43 -5.67
CA ILE A 98 1.38 3.02 -4.54
C ILE A 98 0.67 4.28 -5.00
N ASN A 99 -0.63 4.40 -4.69
CA ASN A 99 -1.38 5.62 -5.00
C ASN A 99 -1.08 6.71 -3.96
N ILE A 100 -0.10 7.57 -4.27
CA ILE A 100 0.37 8.63 -3.37
C ILE A 100 -0.76 9.61 -3.01
N GLN A 101 -1.68 9.90 -3.92
CA GLN A 101 -2.79 10.85 -3.65
C GLN A 101 -3.76 10.32 -2.59
N LYS A 102 -3.95 9.00 -2.53
CA LYS A 102 -4.78 8.33 -1.52
C LYS A 102 -4.00 7.99 -0.25
N THR A 103 -2.67 7.89 -0.32
CA THR A 103 -1.83 7.58 0.83
C THR A 103 -1.72 8.77 1.76
N LYS A 104 -2.07 8.59 3.02
CA LYS A 104 -2.07 9.64 4.04
C LYS A 104 -1.33 9.18 5.28
N VAL A 105 -0.79 10.12 6.02
CA VAL A 105 -0.17 9.86 7.32
C VAL A 105 -1.02 10.48 8.42
N MET A 106 -1.32 9.69 9.45
CA MET A 106 -2.01 10.14 10.65
C MET A 106 -1.09 9.95 11.85
N VAL A 107 -0.98 10.98 12.68
CA VAL A 107 -0.19 10.96 13.90
C VAL A 107 -1.10 11.04 15.10
N PHE A 108 -1.06 10.01 15.93
CA PHE A 108 -1.77 10.00 17.21
C PHE A 108 -0.85 10.58 18.29
N LYS A 109 -1.36 11.49 19.10
CA LYS A 109 -0.61 12.16 20.16
C LYS A 109 -1.14 11.80 21.53
N GLN A 110 -0.23 11.60 22.47
CA GLN A 110 -0.53 11.71 23.88
C GLN A 110 -0.52 13.19 24.28
N LYS A 111 -1.43 13.63 25.15
CA LYS A 111 -1.43 15.00 25.69
C LYS A 111 -0.06 15.27 26.35
N ASN A 112 0.56 16.40 26.05
CA ASN A 112 1.84 16.91 26.61
C ASN A 112 3.15 16.45 25.93
N ILE A 113 3.13 15.85 24.76
CA ILE A 113 4.37 15.58 23.99
C ILE A 113 4.63 16.74 23.02
N ILE A 114 5.86 17.30 23.07
CA ILE A 114 6.35 18.32 22.13
C ILE A 114 6.36 17.70 20.73
N TYR A 115 5.67 18.36 19.81
CA TYR A 115 5.55 17.87 18.43
C TYR A 115 6.78 18.27 17.62
N ILE A 116 7.62 17.30 17.32
CA ILE A 116 8.61 17.45 16.24
C ILE A 116 7.83 17.35 14.93
N LYS A 117 7.91 18.40 14.11
CA LYS A 117 7.26 18.45 12.80
C LYS A 117 8.02 17.53 11.84
N HIS A 118 7.81 16.23 11.97
CA HIS A 118 8.40 15.25 11.07
C HIS A 118 7.61 15.21 9.76
N GLU A 119 8.29 15.16 8.63
CA GLU A 119 7.70 15.03 7.30
C GLU A 119 8.00 13.63 6.77
N PHE A 120 7.04 13.05 6.06
CA PHE A 120 7.15 11.71 5.51
C PHE A 120 7.19 11.76 4.00
N PHE A 121 8.02 10.93 3.39
CA PHE A 121 8.26 10.93 1.96
C PHE A 121 8.10 9.51 1.39
N LEU A 122 7.54 9.42 0.19
CA LEU A 122 7.48 8.22 -0.62
C LEU A 122 7.99 8.58 -2.01
N ASN A 123 9.06 7.94 -2.49
CA ASN A 123 9.74 8.29 -3.75
C ASN A 123 10.09 9.79 -3.85
N GLY A 124 10.53 10.41 -2.77
CA GLY A 124 10.84 11.84 -2.73
C GLY A 124 9.61 12.77 -2.73
N ILE A 125 8.41 12.22 -2.81
CA ILE A 125 7.17 12.98 -2.74
C ILE A 125 6.68 13.02 -1.30
N LYS A 126 6.42 14.22 -0.78
CA LYS A 126 5.90 14.41 0.57
C LYS A 126 4.48 13.87 0.71
N LEU A 127 4.26 13.04 1.72
CA LEU A 127 2.93 12.53 2.05
C LEU A 127 2.13 13.54 2.86
N GLU A 128 0.83 13.60 2.56
CA GLU A 128 -0.10 14.47 3.27
C GLU A 128 -0.39 13.93 4.67
N LYS A 129 -0.31 14.82 5.66
CA LYS A 129 -0.75 14.52 7.02
C LYS A 129 -2.20 14.89 7.21
N VAL A 130 -2.97 13.99 7.81
CA VAL A 130 -4.38 14.20 8.11
C VAL A 130 -4.67 13.98 9.60
N LEU A 131 -5.66 14.69 10.11
CA LEU A 131 -6.16 14.52 11.48
C LEU A 131 -7.28 13.48 11.53
N LYS A 132 -7.90 13.20 10.38
CA LYS A 132 -8.98 12.24 10.23
C LYS A 132 -8.90 11.63 8.83
N TYR A 133 -9.00 10.32 8.75
CA TYR A 133 -9.14 9.58 7.50
C TYR A 133 -10.62 9.29 7.24
N LYS A 134 -11.06 9.48 5.99
CA LYS A 134 -12.44 9.18 5.56
C LYS A 134 -12.45 7.96 4.67
#